data_266f0bf235bbc539df947dc3d633ae8b
#
_entry.id   266f0bf235bbc539df947dc3d633ae8b
#
_cell.length_a   1.000
_cell.length_b   1.000
_cell.length_c   1.000
_cell.angle_alpha   90.00
_cell.angle_beta   90.00
_cell.angle_gamma   90.00
#
_symmetry.space_group_name_H-M   'P 1'
#
loop_
_entity.id
_entity.type
_entity.pdbx_description
1 polymer ?
#
loop_
_entity_poly.entity_id
_entity_poly.type
_entity_poly.pdbx_seq_one_letter_code
_entity_poly.pdbx_strand_id
1 'polypeptide(L)'
;MELLKRLCNTSLSRRRAVSSVAVTAAAAACGWQSQTKAAPGSWQPRYILASAMYGNFPLAEILPEVAKIGATSIDLWPKPHGTQREEIDTHGEAKVRALLAEHGVTLGGIACYRLGPFNLADEFALAARLGEGVTLVTGARGDAKATGTALKAEIKRFLEKLRPSIATAEETGGILAIENHSNSLINSSDSIRWFGELVTSERVGVALAPHHLPQDGELVATLARDLGPRLKFVYAQQHGKGSKEKLPKADELLQMPGRGPLDFGPLMRQLAEMQFPGPIEIFMHPVPRGVPILDTVPAITAEINRSRAYLDDFVAG
;
A
#
# COMPACT_ATOMS: atom_id res chain seq x y z
N MET A 1 -54.07 -62.00 -19.67
CA MET A 1 -55.38 -61.69 -20.22
C MET A 1 -55.17 -60.47 -21.09
N GLU A 2 -54.95 -60.76 -22.34
CA GLU A 2 -55.82 -60.52 -23.47
C GLU A 2 -55.92 -59.04 -23.83
N LEU A 3 -55.84 -58.54 -25.00
CA LEU A 3 -55.93 -59.03 -26.40
C LEU A 3 -55.50 -57.85 -27.27
N LEU A 4 -54.64 -58.06 -28.18
CA LEU A 4 -54.87 -58.30 -29.61
C LEU A 4 -55.32 -57.09 -30.46
N LYS A 5 -54.44 -56.81 -31.42
CA LYS A 5 -54.67 -56.72 -32.88
C LYS A 5 -55.41 -55.47 -33.40
N ARG A 6 -54.99 -54.82 -34.44
CA ARG A 6 -54.69 -55.14 -35.87
C ARG A 6 -54.26 -53.86 -36.58
N LEU A 7 -53.22 -53.97 -37.40
CA LEU A 7 -53.25 -53.96 -38.86
C LEU A 7 -53.71 -52.64 -39.49
N CYS A 8 -53.08 -52.01 -40.37
CA CYS A 8 -52.52 -52.34 -41.69
C CYS A 8 -51.82 -51.17 -42.36
N ASN A 9 -50.70 -51.46 -42.98
CA ASN A 9 -50.26 -51.11 -44.34
C ASN A 9 -50.44 -49.67 -44.88
N THR A 10 -49.36 -49.05 -45.34
CA THR A 10 -48.89 -49.05 -46.72
C THR A 10 -47.63 -48.15 -46.91
N SER A 11 -46.60 -48.74 -47.44
CA SER A 11 -45.76 -48.54 -48.63
C SER A 11 -44.87 -47.28 -48.75
N LEU A 12 -43.56 -47.61 -48.80
CA LEU A 12 -42.57 -47.19 -49.78
C LEU A 12 -42.22 -45.70 -49.94
N SER A 13 -41.00 -45.32 -49.51
CA SER A 13 -39.99 -44.92 -50.52
C SER A 13 -38.58 -44.81 -49.88
N ARG A 14 -37.64 -45.39 -50.58
CA ARG A 14 -36.19 -45.39 -50.28
C ARG A 14 -35.62 -44.02 -50.54
N ARG A 15 -34.92 -43.44 -49.55
CA ARG A 15 -33.71 -42.62 -49.82
C ARG A 15 -32.66 -42.87 -48.74
N ARG A 16 -31.50 -43.34 -49.22
CA ARG A 16 -30.31 -43.51 -48.43
C ARG A 16 -29.83 -42.13 -47.96
N ALA A 17 -29.64 -41.95 -46.67
CA ALA A 17 -28.83 -40.89 -46.13
C ALA A 17 -27.72 -41.52 -45.30
N VAL A 18 -26.50 -41.27 -45.75
CA VAL A 18 -25.24 -41.70 -45.10
C VAL A 18 -25.05 -40.80 -43.88
N SER A 19 -25.15 -41.37 -42.69
CA SER A 19 -24.82 -40.61 -41.48
C SER A 19 -23.32 -40.76 -41.22
N SER A 20 -22.58 -39.68 -41.45
CA SER A 20 -21.20 -39.52 -41.00
C SER A 20 -21.20 -39.22 -39.50
N VAL A 21 -20.69 -40.15 -38.72
CA VAL A 21 -20.40 -39.93 -37.30
C VAL A 21 -19.13 -39.10 -37.20
N ALA A 22 -19.25 -37.83 -36.90
CA ALA A 22 -18.12 -36.98 -36.54
C ALA A 22 -17.79 -37.21 -35.06
N VAL A 23 -16.67 -37.88 -34.83
CA VAL A 23 -16.05 -37.97 -33.47
C VAL A 23 -15.35 -36.63 -33.21
N THR A 24 -15.94 -35.81 -32.37
CA THR A 24 -15.31 -34.58 -31.87
C THR A 24 -14.36 -34.96 -30.74
N ALA A 25 -13.08 -35.02 -31.05
CA ALA A 25 -12.03 -35.07 -30.02
C ALA A 25 -11.94 -33.70 -29.36
N ALA A 26 -12.39 -33.61 -28.08
CA ALA A 26 -12.16 -32.44 -27.23
C ALA A 26 -10.69 -32.43 -26.79
N ALA A 27 -9.85 -31.70 -27.50
CA ALA A 27 -8.52 -31.35 -27.03
C ALA A 27 -8.66 -30.34 -25.92
N ALA A 28 -8.38 -30.75 -24.68
CA ALA A 28 -8.20 -29.84 -23.57
C ALA A 28 -6.93 -29.02 -23.79
N ALA A 29 -7.06 -27.87 -24.43
CA ALA A 29 -6.00 -26.87 -24.47
C ALA A 29 -5.90 -26.26 -23.08
N CYS A 30 -4.88 -26.67 -22.28
CA CYS A 30 -4.37 -25.89 -21.18
C CYS A 30 -3.89 -24.55 -21.75
N GLY A 31 -4.78 -23.57 -21.73
CA GLY A 31 -4.46 -22.20 -22.06
C GLY A 31 -3.56 -21.64 -20.96
N TRP A 32 -2.25 -21.64 -21.20
CA TRP A 32 -1.40 -20.64 -20.57
C TRP A 32 -1.93 -19.28 -21.01
N GLN A 33 -2.68 -18.64 -20.14
CA GLN A 33 -2.98 -17.23 -20.29
C GLN A 33 -1.65 -16.50 -20.11
N SER A 34 -1.03 -16.14 -21.23
CA SER A 34 0.01 -15.13 -21.25
C SER A 34 -0.59 -13.90 -20.61
N GLN A 35 -0.13 -13.55 -19.41
CA GLN A 35 -0.43 -12.23 -18.84
C GLN A 35 0.08 -11.22 -19.88
N THR A 36 -0.82 -10.64 -20.60
CA THR A 36 -0.52 -9.49 -21.46
C THR A 36 -0.01 -8.40 -20.54
N LYS A 37 1.30 -8.09 -20.65
CA LYS A 37 1.85 -6.89 -19.99
C LYS A 37 0.94 -5.73 -20.37
N ALA A 38 0.34 -5.09 -19.38
CA ALA A 38 -0.45 -3.87 -19.62
C ALA A 38 0.43 -2.87 -20.37
N ALA A 39 -0.15 -2.15 -21.30
CA ALA A 39 0.59 -1.14 -22.05
C ALA A 39 1.17 -0.10 -21.09
N PRO A 40 2.46 0.32 -21.27
CA PRO A 40 3.00 1.45 -20.52
C PRO A 40 2.07 2.66 -20.71
N GLY A 41 1.59 3.28 -19.63
CA GLY A 41 0.68 4.43 -19.70
C GLY A 41 -0.71 4.21 -19.10
N SER A 42 -1.08 3.00 -18.64
CA SER A 42 -2.36 2.74 -17.98
C SER A 42 -2.32 2.81 -16.45
N TRP A 43 -1.12 2.70 -15.85
CA TRP A 43 -0.99 2.78 -14.39
C TRP A 43 -0.97 4.23 -13.91
N GLN A 44 -1.72 4.50 -12.86
CA GLN A 44 -1.70 5.80 -12.17
C GLN A 44 -1.30 5.59 -10.72
N PRO A 45 -0.40 6.43 -10.18
CA PRO A 45 -0.03 6.38 -8.76
C PRO A 45 -1.27 6.58 -7.86
N ARG A 46 -1.42 5.73 -6.87
CA ARG A 46 -2.46 5.89 -5.86
C ARG A 46 -1.90 6.70 -4.69
N TYR A 47 -2.04 8.01 -4.76
CA TYR A 47 -1.61 8.86 -3.66
C TYR A 47 -2.55 8.74 -2.47
N ILE A 48 -1.97 8.80 -1.25
CA ILE A 48 -2.66 8.92 0.02
C ILE A 48 -2.17 10.18 0.73
N LEU A 49 -3.06 10.93 1.36
CA LEU A 49 -2.68 12.14 2.09
C LEU A 49 -2.22 11.77 3.50
N ALA A 50 -0.98 12.15 3.84
CA ALA A 50 -0.45 12.06 5.20
C ALA A 50 -0.99 13.20 6.07
N SER A 51 -1.82 12.91 7.07
CA SER A 51 -2.34 13.96 7.95
C SER A 51 -1.24 14.66 8.74
N ALA A 52 -0.14 13.95 9.07
CA ALA A 52 1.02 14.51 9.76
C ALA A 52 1.70 15.69 9.02
N MET A 53 1.55 15.80 7.70
CA MET A 53 2.07 16.93 6.92
C MET A 53 1.43 18.26 7.36
N TYR A 54 0.20 18.18 7.86
CA TYR A 54 -0.58 19.31 8.36
C TYR A 54 -0.41 19.52 9.89
N GLY A 55 0.46 18.75 10.54
CA GLY A 55 0.68 18.84 11.99
C GLY A 55 -0.60 18.60 12.78
N ASN A 56 -0.94 19.53 13.68
CA ASN A 56 -2.12 19.44 14.53
C ASN A 56 -3.34 20.19 13.97
N PHE A 57 -3.39 20.51 12.68
CA PHE A 57 -4.64 21.01 12.07
C PHE A 57 -5.74 19.96 12.22
N PRO A 58 -6.98 20.38 12.54
CA PRO A 58 -8.09 19.45 12.73
C PRO A 58 -8.45 18.73 11.43
N LEU A 59 -8.97 17.52 11.55
CA LEU A 59 -9.33 16.66 10.42
C LEU A 59 -10.30 17.36 9.45
N ALA A 60 -11.24 18.17 9.98
CA ALA A 60 -12.19 18.93 9.18
C ALA A 60 -11.53 19.96 8.23
N GLU A 61 -10.34 20.49 8.58
CA GLU A 61 -9.58 21.40 7.72
C GLU A 61 -8.71 20.64 6.71
N ILE A 62 -8.31 19.40 7.01
CA ILE A 62 -7.42 18.59 6.19
C ILE A 62 -8.21 17.83 5.09
N LEU A 63 -9.40 17.33 5.40
CA LEU A 63 -10.17 16.48 4.48
C LEU A 63 -10.47 17.13 3.12
N PRO A 64 -10.78 18.43 3.02
CA PRO A 64 -10.95 19.11 1.72
C PRO A 64 -9.67 19.09 0.84
N GLU A 65 -8.51 18.87 1.44
CA GLU A 65 -7.21 18.88 0.73
C GLU A 65 -6.90 17.53 0.05
N VAL A 66 -7.55 16.45 0.48
CA VAL A 66 -7.31 15.10 -0.08
C VAL A 66 -7.54 15.08 -1.59
N ALA A 67 -8.70 15.58 -2.04
CA ALA A 67 -9.00 15.62 -3.48
C ALA A 67 -8.06 16.58 -4.24
N LYS A 68 -7.59 17.67 -3.60
CA LYS A 68 -6.70 18.64 -4.23
C LYS A 68 -5.31 18.08 -4.54
N ILE A 69 -4.86 17.07 -3.80
CA ILE A 69 -3.60 16.36 -4.10
C ILE A 69 -3.83 15.16 -5.02
N GLY A 70 -5.01 14.99 -5.60
CA GLY A 70 -5.33 13.85 -6.47
C GLY A 70 -5.49 12.53 -5.72
N ALA A 71 -5.68 12.57 -4.39
CA ALA A 71 -5.93 11.39 -3.57
C ALA A 71 -7.44 11.19 -3.33
N THR A 72 -7.80 9.99 -2.90
CA THR A 72 -9.16 9.63 -2.44
C THR A 72 -9.16 9.10 -1.02
N SER A 73 -7.98 9.00 -0.41
CA SER A 73 -7.81 8.43 0.92
C SER A 73 -6.81 9.21 1.76
N ILE A 74 -6.96 9.08 3.08
CA ILE A 74 -6.11 9.72 4.08
C ILE A 74 -5.45 8.68 4.97
N ASP A 75 -4.20 8.94 5.37
CA ASP A 75 -3.49 8.25 6.45
C ASP A 75 -3.55 9.09 7.73
N LEU A 76 -4.11 8.52 8.80
CA LEU A 76 -4.26 9.21 10.08
C LEU A 76 -3.05 8.99 10.97
N TRP A 77 -2.41 10.08 11.32
CA TRP A 77 -1.25 10.06 12.21
C TRP A 77 -1.61 10.46 13.63
N PRO A 78 -1.13 9.67 14.62
CA PRO A 78 -1.26 10.02 16.04
C PRO A 78 -0.14 10.95 16.50
N LYS A 79 -0.27 11.43 17.73
CA LYS A 79 0.82 12.10 18.44
C LYS A 79 2.09 11.24 18.48
N PRO A 80 3.27 11.85 18.37
CA PRO A 80 3.54 13.30 18.35
C PRO A 80 3.50 13.94 16.94
N HIS A 81 3.17 13.23 15.88
CA HIS A 81 3.27 13.71 14.49
C HIS A 81 2.07 14.53 14.04
N GLY A 82 0.91 14.19 14.55
CA GLY A 82 -0.36 14.86 14.32
C GLY A 82 -1.31 14.53 15.47
N THR A 83 -2.59 14.89 15.36
CA THR A 83 -3.63 14.60 16.36
C THR A 83 -4.85 13.93 15.76
N GLN A 84 -4.82 13.64 14.45
CA GLN A 84 -6.00 13.23 13.70
C GLN A 84 -6.48 11.83 14.08
N ARG A 85 -5.54 10.93 14.49
CA ARG A 85 -5.96 9.62 15.03
C ARG A 85 -6.72 9.76 16.35
N GLU A 86 -6.28 10.63 17.23
CA GLU A 86 -6.94 10.90 18.52
C GLU A 86 -8.26 11.65 18.37
N GLU A 87 -8.52 12.30 17.23
CA GLU A 87 -9.84 12.88 16.94
C GLU A 87 -10.94 11.81 16.88
N ILE A 88 -10.61 10.58 16.46
CA ILE A 88 -11.57 9.46 16.51
C ILE A 88 -11.99 9.18 17.95
N ASP A 89 -11.04 9.16 18.89
CA ASP A 89 -11.32 8.91 20.30
C ASP A 89 -12.12 10.07 20.93
N THR A 90 -11.85 11.30 20.46
CA THR A 90 -12.49 12.52 20.99
C THR A 90 -13.89 12.73 20.47
N HIS A 91 -14.10 12.51 19.16
CA HIS A 91 -15.35 12.83 18.49
C HIS A 91 -16.26 11.61 18.26
N GLY A 92 -15.71 10.41 18.39
CA GLY A 92 -16.37 9.14 18.11
C GLY A 92 -16.36 8.75 16.63
N GLU A 93 -16.38 7.44 16.40
CA GLU A 93 -16.28 6.83 15.05
C GLU A 93 -17.39 7.32 14.10
N ALA A 94 -18.62 7.50 14.61
CA ALA A 94 -19.75 7.93 13.79
C ALA A 94 -19.53 9.32 13.19
N LYS A 95 -19.01 10.27 13.97
CA LYS A 95 -18.72 11.62 13.51
C LYS A 95 -17.57 11.65 12.50
N VAL A 96 -16.49 10.90 12.76
CA VAL A 96 -15.35 10.83 11.83
C VAL A 96 -15.77 10.18 10.52
N ARG A 97 -16.57 9.11 10.56
CA ARG A 97 -17.13 8.48 9.36
C ARG A 97 -18.00 9.45 8.55
N ALA A 98 -18.83 10.25 9.23
CA ALA A 98 -19.64 11.27 8.56
C ALA A 98 -18.77 12.33 7.88
N LEU A 99 -17.72 12.82 8.56
CA LEU A 99 -16.76 13.77 7.98
C LEU A 99 -16.03 13.19 6.75
N LEU A 100 -15.55 11.95 6.83
CA LEU A 100 -14.93 11.28 5.69
C LEU A 100 -15.90 11.20 4.50
N ALA A 101 -17.14 10.78 4.77
CA ALA A 101 -18.19 10.66 3.73
C ALA A 101 -18.57 12.02 3.12
N GLU A 102 -18.68 13.08 3.92
CA GLU A 102 -18.98 14.45 3.47
C GLU A 102 -17.98 14.95 2.42
N HIS A 103 -16.70 14.57 2.56
CA HIS A 103 -15.64 14.96 1.64
C HIS A 103 -15.33 13.89 0.57
N GLY A 104 -16.07 12.76 0.53
CA GLY A 104 -15.79 11.66 -0.38
C GLY A 104 -14.43 11.00 -0.16
N VAL A 105 -13.90 11.05 1.07
CA VAL A 105 -12.60 10.51 1.46
C VAL A 105 -12.78 9.18 2.17
N THR A 106 -11.89 8.22 1.91
CA THR A 106 -11.82 6.95 2.64
C THR A 106 -10.64 6.95 3.63
N LEU A 107 -10.76 6.20 4.71
CA LEU A 107 -9.62 5.89 5.54
C LEU A 107 -8.75 4.87 4.80
N GLY A 108 -7.53 5.24 4.45
CA GLY A 108 -6.59 4.39 3.71
C GLY A 108 -5.44 3.88 4.55
N GLY A 109 -5.06 4.61 5.60
CA GLY A 109 -3.95 4.26 6.48
C GLY A 109 -4.11 4.75 7.92
N ILE A 110 -3.38 4.10 8.84
CA ILE A 110 -3.15 4.57 10.21
C ILE A 110 -1.69 4.29 10.56
N ALA A 111 -0.98 5.33 10.99
CA ALA A 111 0.39 5.21 11.49
C ALA A 111 0.39 4.70 12.94
N CYS A 112 0.96 3.51 13.17
CA CYS A 112 0.87 2.78 14.44
C CYS A 112 2.22 2.62 15.17
N TYR A 113 3.17 3.54 14.95
CA TYR A 113 4.54 3.41 15.51
C TYR A 113 4.58 3.34 17.03
N ARG A 114 3.69 4.07 17.71
CA ARG A 114 3.58 4.08 19.16
C ARG A 114 3.13 2.73 19.72
N LEU A 115 2.22 2.06 19.04
CA LEU A 115 1.69 0.75 19.43
C LEU A 115 2.73 -0.36 19.15
N GLY A 116 3.53 -0.17 18.12
CA GLY A 116 4.45 -1.18 17.61
C GLY A 116 3.72 -2.35 16.93
N PRO A 117 4.46 -3.34 16.42
CA PRO A 117 3.88 -4.35 15.53
C PRO A 117 3.04 -5.44 16.25
N PHE A 118 3.11 -5.53 17.58
CA PHE A 118 2.52 -6.66 18.33
C PHE A 118 1.20 -6.34 19.05
N ASN A 119 0.78 -5.06 19.10
CA ASN A 119 -0.39 -4.60 19.86
C ASN A 119 -1.37 -3.86 18.94
N LEU A 120 -1.78 -4.51 17.85
CA LEU A 120 -2.57 -3.87 16.78
C LEU A 120 -4.02 -4.36 16.69
N ALA A 121 -4.45 -5.30 17.53
CA ALA A 121 -5.77 -5.91 17.43
C ALA A 121 -6.91 -4.87 17.50
N ASP A 122 -6.89 -3.98 18.49
CA ASP A 122 -7.90 -2.96 18.65
C ASP A 122 -7.87 -1.93 17.51
N GLU A 123 -6.67 -1.61 17.02
CA GLU A 123 -6.50 -0.66 15.92
C GLU A 123 -6.98 -1.25 14.58
N PHE A 124 -6.74 -2.55 14.32
CA PHE A 124 -7.32 -3.24 13.17
C PHE A 124 -8.85 -3.29 13.25
N ALA A 125 -9.40 -3.60 14.43
CA ALA A 125 -10.84 -3.61 14.64
C ALA A 125 -11.47 -2.22 14.43
N LEU A 126 -10.81 -1.14 14.89
CA LEU A 126 -11.22 0.23 14.64
C LEU A 126 -11.17 0.56 13.15
N ALA A 127 -10.04 0.25 12.50
CA ALA A 127 -9.83 0.49 11.07
C ALA A 127 -10.91 -0.18 10.22
N ALA A 128 -11.23 -1.45 10.52
CA ALA A 128 -12.27 -2.21 9.81
C ALA A 128 -13.69 -1.61 9.94
N ARG A 129 -13.96 -0.90 11.04
CA ARG A 129 -15.23 -0.19 11.22
C ARG A 129 -15.30 1.13 10.45
N LEU A 130 -14.15 1.71 10.10
CA LEU A 130 -14.05 3.02 9.44
C LEU A 130 -13.79 2.91 7.92
N GLY A 131 -13.19 1.81 7.46
CA GLY A 131 -12.86 1.61 6.04
C GLY A 131 -12.52 0.17 5.71
N GLU A 132 -12.41 -0.13 4.42
CA GLU A 132 -12.01 -1.45 3.92
C GLU A 132 -10.54 -1.44 3.50
N GLY A 133 -9.80 -2.52 3.79
CA GLY A 133 -8.42 -2.69 3.35
C GLY A 133 -7.46 -1.63 3.90
N VAL A 134 -7.76 -1.05 5.07
CA VAL A 134 -6.93 -0.01 5.69
C VAL A 134 -5.55 -0.56 6.02
N THR A 135 -4.52 0.20 5.68
CA THR A 135 -3.13 -0.18 5.95
C THR A 135 -2.67 0.37 7.29
N LEU A 136 -2.30 -0.51 8.21
CA LEU A 136 -1.61 -0.12 9.44
C LEU A 136 -0.11 -0.18 9.21
N VAL A 137 0.57 0.96 9.41
CA VAL A 137 2.01 1.08 9.22
C VAL A 137 2.71 1.16 10.56
N THR A 138 3.76 0.35 10.76
CA THR A 138 4.57 0.36 11.98
C THR A 138 5.99 -0.13 11.71
N GLY A 139 6.93 0.17 12.63
CA GLY A 139 8.30 -0.32 12.55
C GLY A 139 8.48 -1.75 13.10
N ALA A 140 9.51 -2.45 12.64
CA ALA A 140 9.92 -3.73 13.20
C ALA A 140 10.56 -3.59 14.57
N ARG A 141 10.57 -4.69 15.33
CA ARG A 141 11.30 -4.83 16.62
C ARG A 141 12.35 -5.93 16.51
N GLY A 142 13.53 -5.69 17.05
CA GLY A 142 14.64 -6.65 17.08
C GLY A 142 15.99 -5.96 17.05
N ASP A 143 17.07 -6.76 16.88
CA ASP A 143 18.43 -6.24 16.85
C ASP A 143 18.73 -5.58 15.49
N ALA A 144 18.83 -4.26 15.51
CA ALA A 144 19.20 -3.46 14.33
C ALA A 144 20.63 -3.68 13.83
N LYS A 145 21.49 -4.36 14.61
CA LYS A 145 22.89 -4.65 14.27
C LYS A 145 23.09 -6.06 13.74
N ALA A 146 22.07 -6.90 13.79
CA ALA A 146 22.16 -8.27 13.28
C ALA A 146 22.48 -8.29 11.78
N THR A 147 23.34 -9.20 11.35
CA THR A 147 23.72 -9.40 9.94
C THR A 147 23.79 -10.88 9.58
N GLY A 148 23.81 -11.21 8.30
CA GLY A 148 23.98 -12.58 7.81
C GLY A 148 22.93 -13.55 8.37
N THR A 149 23.39 -14.75 8.75
CA THR A 149 22.50 -15.80 9.29
C THR A 149 21.81 -15.40 10.59
N ALA A 150 22.47 -14.58 11.44
CA ALA A 150 21.86 -14.06 12.67
C ALA A 150 20.67 -13.15 12.36
N LEU A 151 20.80 -12.27 11.37
CA LEU A 151 19.69 -11.41 10.92
C LEU A 151 18.52 -12.23 10.39
N LYS A 152 18.76 -13.25 9.54
CA LYS A 152 17.70 -14.11 9.03
C LYS A 152 16.99 -14.87 10.17
N ALA A 153 17.71 -15.30 11.20
CA ALA A 153 17.14 -15.91 12.38
C ALA A 153 16.32 -14.92 13.22
N GLU A 154 16.77 -13.67 13.37
CA GLU A 154 16.00 -12.61 14.05
C GLU A 154 14.70 -12.31 13.33
N ILE A 155 14.70 -12.22 11.98
CA ILE A 155 13.50 -11.99 11.18
C ILE A 155 12.50 -13.15 11.37
N LYS A 156 12.96 -14.40 11.41
CA LYS A 156 12.08 -15.54 11.72
C LYS A 156 11.44 -15.40 13.10
N ARG A 157 12.22 -15.06 14.13
CA ARG A 157 11.69 -14.82 15.48
C ARG A 157 10.72 -13.65 15.54
N PHE A 158 10.98 -12.59 14.79
CA PHE A 158 10.08 -11.45 14.65
C PHE A 158 8.74 -11.90 14.03
N LEU A 159 8.76 -12.65 12.93
CA LEU A 159 7.56 -13.18 12.27
C LEU A 159 6.75 -14.11 13.17
N GLU A 160 7.42 -14.95 13.97
CA GLU A 160 6.73 -15.80 14.97
C GLU A 160 5.96 -14.93 16.00
N LYS A 161 6.57 -13.87 16.49
CA LYS A 161 5.92 -12.94 17.43
C LYS A 161 4.82 -12.11 16.75
N LEU A 162 4.91 -11.92 15.43
CA LEU A 162 3.95 -11.14 14.65
C LEU A 162 2.66 -11.93 14.34
N ARG A 163 2.64 -13.25 14.53
CA ARG A 163 1.50 -14.10 14.19
C ARG A 163 0.13 -13.61 14.68
N PRO A 164 -0.03 -13.11 15.92
CA PRO A 164 -1.33 -12.57 16.34
C PRO A 164 -1.77 -11.37 15.48
N SER A 165 -0.86 -10.43 15.19
CA SER A 165 -1.17 -9.27 14.33
C SER A 165 -1.44 -9.68 12.88
N ILE A 166 -0.76 -10.73 12.38
CA ILE A 166 -1.03 -11.32 11.06
C ILE A 166 -2.46 -11.88 11.02
N ALA A 167 -2.83 -12.71 12.00
CA ALA A 167 -4.16 -13.28 12.07
C ALA A 167 -5.24 -12.19 12.12
N THR A 168 -5.04 -11.15 12.94
CA THR A 168 -5.99 -10.02 13.00
C THR A 168 -6.10 -9.28 11.67
N ALA A 169 -4.99 -9.06 10.97
CA ALA A 169 -5.02 -8.43 9.64
C ALA A 169 -5.81 -9.29 8.63
N GLU A 170 -5.66 -10.61 8.67
CA GLU A 170 -6.41 -11.56 7.83
C GLU A 170 -7.90 -11.56 8.16
N GLU A 171 -8.25 -11.61 9.45
CA GLU A 171 -9.64 -11.62 9.93
C GLU A 171 -10.39 -10.33 9.61
N THR A 172 -9.73 -9.18 9.75
CA THR A 172 -10.33 -7.86 9.52
C THR A 172 -10.26 -7.40 8.06
N GLY A 173 -9.49 -8.09 7.20
CA GLY A 173 -9.22 -7.68 5.84
C GLY A 173 -8.27 -6.48 5.75
N GLY A 174 -7.67 -6.03 6.85
CA GLY A 174 -6.68 -4.96 6.90
C GLY A 174 -5.32 -5.39 6.31
N ILE A 175 -4.41 -4.43 6.19
CA ILE A 175 -3.04 -4.66 5.70
C ILE A 175 -2.07 -4.22 6.80
N LEU A 176 -1.07 -5.06 7.09
CA LEU A 176 0.05 -4.69 7.97
C LEU A 176 1.29 -4.41 7.14
N ALA A 177 1.74 -3.17 7.12
CA ALA A 177 2.96 -2.76 6.45
C ALA A 177 4.06 -2.47 7.47
N ILE A 178 5.16 -3.21 7.39
CA ILE A 178 6.33 -3.02 8.26
C ILE A 178 7.30 -2.09 7.56
N GLU A 179 7.52 -0.92 8.15
CA GLU A 179 8.46 0.05 7.62
C GLU A 179 9.91 -0.40 7.82
N ASN A 180 10.73 -0.25 6.76
CA ASN A 180 12.17 -0.28 6.93
C ASN A 180 12.62 1.02 7.60
N HIS A 181 13.27 0.91 8.75
CA HIS A 181 13.69 2.07 9.53
C HIS A 181 15.11 1.89 10.06
N SER A 182 15.93 2.94 9.98
CA SER A 182 17.39 2.91 10.31
C SER A 182 17.74 2.34 11.69
N ASN A 183 16.81 2.38 12.64
CA ASN A 183 17.02 1.88 14.01
C ASN A 183 16.15 0.66 14.34
N SER A 184 15.70 -0.10 13.33
CA SER A 184 14.86 -1.28 13.51
C SER A 184 15.52 -2.54 12.95
N LEU A 185 14.92 -3.70 13.17
CA LEU A 185 15.37 -4.97 12.60
C LEU A 185 15.37 -4.94 11.06
N ILE A 186 14.41 -4.25 10.46
CA ILE A 186 14.29 -4.11 9.01
C ILE A 186 14.90 -2.75 8.62
N ASN A 187 16.23 -2.72 8.37
CA ASN A 187 16.97 -1.48 8.12
C ASN A 187 17.99 -1.54 6.97
N SER A 188 18.08 -2.67 6.30
CA SER A 188 19.05 -2.92 5.22
C SER A 188 18.39 -3.64 4.06
N SER A 189 19.03 -3.62 2.90
CA SER A 189 18.55 -4.34 1.72
C SER A 189 18.33 -5.83 1.99
N ASP A 190 19.23 -6.48 2.74
CA ASP A 190 19.10 -7.89 3.10
C ASP A 190 17.91 -8.13 4.02
N SER A 191 17.72 -7.28 5.05
CA SER A 191 16.60 -7.44 5.98
C SER A 191 15.25 -7.23 5.29
N ILE A 192 15.17 -6.28 4.35
CA ILE A 192 13.97 -6.02 3.54
C ILE A 192 13.64 -7.24 2.68
N ARG A 193 14.64 -7.77 1.93
CA ARG A 193 14.46 -8.96 1.08
C ARG A 193 14.07 -10.18 1.90
N TRP A 194 14.78 -10.48 2.98
CA TRP A 194 14.47 -11.65 3.81
C TRP A 194 13.13 -11.55 4.51
N PHE A 195 12.72 -10.35 4.95
CA PHE A 195 11.37 -10.19 5.47
C PHE A 195 10.32 -10.47 4.37
N GLY A 196 10.48 -9.91 3.17
CA GLY A 196 9.61 -10.16 2.04
C GLY A 196 9.57 -11.64 1.61
N GLU A 197 10.72 -12.35 1.65
CA GLU A 197 10.82 -13.78 1.35
C GLU A 197 10.11 -14.67 2.40
N LEU A 198 10.26 -14.32 3.67
CA LEU A 198 9.83 -15.17 4.79
C LEU A 198 8.38 -14.92 5.23
N VAL A 199 7.82 -13.76 4.94
CA VAL A 199 6.41 -13.48 5.24
C VAL A 199 5.51 -14.24 4.26
N THR A 200 4.54 -15.00 4.80
CA THR A 200 3.65 -15.85 4.00
C THR A 200 2.28 -15.21 3.74
N SER A 201 1.79 -14.41 4.68
CA SER A 201 0.48 -13.75 4.56
C SER A 201 0.44 -12.72 3.44
N GLU A 202 -0.62 -12.73 2.65
CA GLU A 202 -0.84 -11.70 1.62
C GLU A 202 -1.26 -10.34 2.23
N ARG A 203 -1.66 -10.33 3.49
CA ARG A 203 -2.05 -9.10 4.21
C ARG A 203 -0.88 -8.40 4.88
N VAL A 204 0.33 -8.98 4.81
CA VAL A 204 1.51 -8.43 5.47
C VAL A 204 2.64 -8.21 4.46
N GLY A 205 3.36 -7.11 4.61
CA GLY A 205 4.52 -6.80 3.77
C GLY A 205 5.27 -5.57 4.24
N VAL A 206 5.97 -4.93 3.33
CA VAL A 206 6.86 -3.81 3.60
C VAL A 206 6.21 -2.48 3.25
N ALA A 207 6.34 -1.50 4.14
CA ALA A 207 6.26 -0.08 3.81
C ALA A 207 7.67 0.38 3.45
N LEU A 208 7.92 0.62 2.16
CA LEU A 208 9.24 1.03 1.68
C LEU A 208 9.46 2.51 1.93
N ALA A 209 10.48 2.81 2.74
CA ALA A 209 10.85 4.14 3.18
C ALA A 209 12.26 4.51 2.68
N PRO A 210 12.40 5.14 1.51
CA PRO A 210 13.69 5.48 0.91
C PRO A 210 14.57 6.36 1.78
N HIS A 211 13.97 7.23 2.60
CA HIS A 211 14.72 8.14 3.49
C HIS A 211 15.55 7.43 4.58
N HIS A 212 15.35 6.13 4.79
CA HIS A 212 16.13 5.30 5.69
C HIS A 212 17.20 4.45 4.99
N LEU A 213 17.31 4.56 3.67
CA LEU A 213 18.22 3.81 2.82
C LEU A 213 19.30 4.73 2.22
N PRO A 214 20.37 4.17 1.63
CA PRO A 214 21.23 4.95 0.73
C PRO A 214 20.37 5.67 -0.33
N GLN A 215 20.72 6.93 -0.61
CA GLN A 215 19.96 7.77 -1.55
C GLN A 215 20.32 7.40 -3.00
N ASP A 216 20.03 6.17 -3.36
CA ASP A 216 20.28 5.54 -4.66
C ASP A 216 18.94 5.07 -5.25
N GLY A 217 18.47 5.73 -6.29
CA GLY A 217 17.18 5.47 -6.93
C GLY A 217 17.09 4.06 -7.52
N GLU A 218 18.18 3.53 -8.08
CA GLU A 218 18.23 2.18 -8.65
C GLU A 218 18.17 1.10 -7.57
N LEU A 219 18.82 1.33 -6.42
CA LEU A 219 18.70 0.44 -5.27
C LEU A 219 17.26 0.37 -4.78
N VAL A 220 16.59 1.53 -4.62
CA VAL A 220 15.21 1.60 -4.14
C VAL A 220 14.25 0.92 -5.13
N ALA A 221 14.42 1.15 -6.43
CA ALA A 221 13.64 0.48 -7.48
C ALA A 221 13.85 -1.05 -7.46
N THR A 222 15.10 -1.49 -7.30
CA THR A 222 15.42 -2.92 -7.18
C THR A 222 14.74 -3.56 -5.98
N LEU A 223 14.74 -2.89 -4.83
CA LEU A 223 14.04 -3.38 -3.63
C LEU A 223 12.52 -3.46 -3.83
N ALA A 224 11.92 -2.48 -4.48
CA ALA A 224 10.50 -2.52 -4.84
C ALA A 224 10.18 -3.73 -5.72
N ARG A 225 11.00 -3.98 -6.76
CA ARG A 225 10.86 -5.14 -7.64
C ARG A 225 11.02 -6.47 -6.87
N ASP A 226 12.06 -6.58 -6.03
CA ASP A 226 12.35 -7.80 -5.28
C ASP A 226 11.23 -8.14 -4.27
N LEU A 227 10.58 -7.12 -3.69
CA LEU A 227 9.43 -7.28 -2.82
C LEU A 227 8.18 -7.77 -3.58
N GLY A 228 7.99 -7.34 -4.83
CA GLY A 228 6.81 -7.71 -5.62
C GLY A 228 5.50 -7.48 -4.85
N PRO A 229 4.65 -8.50 -4.68
CA PRO A 229 3.38 -8.38 -3.97
C PRO A 229 3.52 -8.13 -2.46
N ARG A 230 4.75 -8.25 -1.92
CA ARG A 230 5.05 -7.92 -0.51
C ARG A 230 5.31 -6.44 -0.28
N LEU A 231 5.46 -5.63 -1.34
CA LEU A 231 5.39 -4.18 -1.22
C LEU A 231 3.95 -3.77 -0.95
N LYS A 232 3.68 -3.13 0.19
CA LYS A 232 2.33 -2.75 0.62
C LYS A 232 2.10 -1.25 0.64
N PHE A 233 3.17 -0.49 0.87
CA PHE A 233 3.12 0.95 1.05
C PHE A 233 4.44 1.57 0.59
N VAL A 234 4.42 2.80 0.07
CA VAL A 234 5.62 3.54 -0.32
C VAL A 234 5.58 4.93 0.30
N TYR A 235 6.61 5.26 1.06
CA TYR A 235 6.87 6.64 1.48
C TYR A 235 7.68 7.36 0.40
N ALA A 236 7.09 8.33 -0.26
CA ALA A 236 7.81 9.23 -1.14
C ALA A 236 8.45 10.34 -0.31
N GLN A 237 9.50 9.96 0.41
CA GLN A 237 10.36 10.81 1.25
C GLN A 237 11.80 10.45 1.00
N GLN A 238 12.66 11.47 0.90
CA GLN A 238 14.10 11.27 0.80
C GLN A 238 14.82 11.70 2.09
N HIS A 239 16.10 11.35 2.18
CA HIS A 239 16.90 11.70 3.35
C HIS A 239 17.04 13.22 3.46
N GLY A 240 16.84 13.72 4.68
CA GLY A 240 17.04 15.12 4.99
C GLY A 240 17.45 15.29 6.46
N LYS A 241 18.35 16.24 6.71
CA LYS A 241 18.82 16.52 8.07
C LYS A 241 17.69 16.99 8.99
N GLY A 242 16.77 17.80 8.48
CA GLY A 242 15.64 18.37 9.21
C GLY A 242 14.67 17.37 9.86
N SER A 243 14.84 16.06 9.65
CA SER A 243 14.02 15.05 10.33
C SER A 243 14.41 14.84 11.81
N LYS A 244 15.60 15.29 12.25
CA LYS A 244 16.11 15.08 13.62
C LYS A 244 16.42 16.38 14.36
N GLU A 245 16.67 17.45 13.64
CA GLU A 245 17.04 18.76 14.17
C GLU A 245 16.23 19.85 13.48
N LYS A 246 15.94 20.94 14.20
CA LYS A 246 15.26 22.07 13.62
C LYS A 246 16.23 22.82 12.71
N LEU A 247 15.85 22.94 11.44
CA LEU A 247 16.59 23.68 10.42
C LEU A 247 15.74 24.81 9.85
N PRO A 248 16.36 25.74 9.07
CA PRO A 248 15.61 26.63 8.21
C PRO A 248 14.63 25.83 7.33
N LYS A 249 13.45 26.38 7.10
CA LYS A 249 12.36 25.66 6.41
C LYS A 249 12.79 25.13 5.02
N ALA A 250 13.58 25.89 4.28
CA ALA A 250 14.10 25.46 2.98
C ALA A 250 14.93 24.16 3.06
N ASP A 251 15.71 24.01 4.13
CA ASP A 251 16.54 22.81 4.35
C ASP A 251 15.70 21.63 4.84
N GLU A 252 14.67 21.87 5.68
CA GLU A 252 13.72 20.82 6.09
C GLU A 252 12.97 20.26 4.86
N LEU A 253 12.58 21.12 3.92
CA LEU A 253 11.87 20.75 2.70
C LEU A 253 12.72 19.89 1.74
N LEU A 254 14.03 19.79 1.91
CA LEU A 254 14.86 18.86 1.13
C LEU A 254 14.46 17.38 1.32
N GLN A 255 13.65 17.05 2.33
CA GLN A 255 13.05 15.73 2.50
C GLN A 255 11.97 15.42 1.44
N MET A 256 11.41 16.44 0.81
CA MET A 256 10.31 16.32 -0.16
C MET A 256 10.84 15.84 -1.53
N PRO A 257 10.14 14.93 -2.23
CA PRO A 257 10.52 14.51 -3.58
C PRO A 257 10.75 15.68 -4.53
N GLY A 258 11.84 15.62 -5.29
CA GLY A 258 12.25 16.66 -6.24
C GLY A 258 12.89 17.93 -5.62
N ARG A 259 13.17 17.93 -4.31
CA ARG A 259 13.94 18.99 -3.64
C ARG A 259 15.34 18.54 -3.21
N GLY A 260 15.50 17.31 -2.80
CA GLY A 260 16.79 16.75 -2.40
C GLY A 260 17.40 15.83 -3.47
N PRO A 261 18.45 15.08 -3.12
CA PRO A 261 19.30 14.40 -4.09
C PRO A 261 18.75 13.08 -4.64
N LEU A 262 17.74 12.46 -4.03
CA LEU A 262 17.23 11.17 -4.48
C LEU A 262 16.47 11.34 -5.80
N ASP A 263 16.93 10.65 -6.84
CA ASP A 263 16.14 10.47 -8.07
C ASP A 263 15.06 9.41 -7.84
N PHE A 264 13.80 9.83 -7.85
CA PHE A 264 12.65 8.92 -7.73
C PHE A 264 12.25 8.28 -9.07
N GLY A 265 12.85 8.69 -10.18
CA GLY A 265 12.51 8.17 -11.52
C GLY A 265 12.61 6.66 -11.64
N PRO A 266 13.71 6.00 -11.22
CA PRO A 266 13.80 4.54 -11.25
C PRO A 266 12.69 3.86 -10.43
N LEU A 267 12.39 4.35 -9.22
CA LEU A 267 11.33 3.80 -8.39
C LEU A 267 9.96 3.96 -9.04
N MET A 268 9.61 5.15 -9.53
CA MET A 268 8.29 5.40 -10.13
C MET A 268 8.06 4.55 -11.38
N ARG A 269 9.07 4.43 -12.25
CA ARG A 269 9.01 3.52 -13.42
C ARG A 269 8.84 2.06 -13.01
N GLN A 270 9.55 1.62 -11.95
CA GLN A 270 9.41 0.26 -11.44
C GLN A 270 8.02 0.00 -10.85
N LEU A 271 7.43 0.96 -10.11
CA LEU A 271 6.07 0.86 -9.60
C LEU A 271 5.04 0.77 -10.74
N ALA A 272 5.25 1.55 -11.81
CA ALA A 272 4.41 1.49 -13.01
C ALA A 272 4.53 0.13 -13.73
N GLU A 273 5.76 -0.39 -13.89
CA GLU A 273 5.99 -1.72 -14.50
C GLU A 273 5.32 -2.85 -13.70
N MET A 274 5.34 -2.75 -12.37
CA MET A 274 4.69 -3.71 -11.47
C MET A 274 3.17 -3.53 -11.40
N GLN A 275 2.61 -2.42 -11.94
CA GLN A 275 1.22 -2.01 -11.71
C GLN A 275 0.90 -1.96 -10.20
N PHE A 276 1.80 -1.34 -9.43
CA PHE A 276 1.73 -1.32 -7.97
C PHE A 276 0.35 -0.82 -7.49
N PRO A 277 -0.42 -1.65 -6.76
CA PRO A 277 -1.78 -1.30 -6.35
C PRO A 277 -1.85 -0.55 -5.02
N GLY A 278 -0.73 -0.49 -4.29
CA GLY A 278 -0.67 0.10 -2.95
C GLY A 278 -0.59 1.62 -2.96
N PRO A 279 -0.74 2.25 -1.80
CA PRO A 279 -0.65 3.70 -1.68
C PRO A 279 0.80 4.20 -1.73
N ILE A 280 0.95 5.41 -2.27
CA ILE A 280 2.17 6.22 -2.25
C ILE A 280 1.89 7.45 -1.41
N GLU A 281 2.62 7.64 -0.34
CA GLU A 281 2.49 8.76 0.57
C GLU A 281 3.65 9.74 0.39
N ILE A 282 3.34 10.96 -0.05
CA ILE A 282 4.32 12.05 -0.07
C ILE A 282 4.47 12.56 1.36
N PHE A 283 5.69 12.50 1.89
CA PHE A 283 5.91 12.70 3.31
C PHE A 283 7.21 13.47 3.63
N MET A 284 7.21 14.13 4.76
CA MET A 284 8.41 14.62 5.45
C MET A 284 8.17 14.76 6.96
N HIS A 285 9.24 14.76 7.70
CA HIS A 285 9.21 15.02 9.14
C HIS A 285 9.62 16.45 9.45
N PRO A 286 8.72 17.33 9.93
CA PRO A 286 9.11 18.61 10.50
C PRO A 286 9.72 18.46 11.90
N VAL A 287 10.43 19.47 12.38
CA VAL A 287 10.93 19.56 13.75
C VAL A 287 10.47 20.90 14.36
N PRO A 288 9.78 20.86 15.54
CA PRO A 288 9.35 19.68 16.30
C PRO A 288 8.27 18.86 15.57
N ARG A 289 8.01 17.64 16.06
CA ARG A 289 6.87 16.87 15.57
C ARG A 289 5.54 17.54 15.91
N GLY A 290 4.50 17.35 15.10
CA GLY A 290 3.17 17.91 15.31
C GLY A 290 3.00 19.35 14.83
N VAL A 291 4.07 20.00 14.34
CA VAL A 291 3.92 21.25 13.60
C VAL A 291 3.65 20.96 12.12
N PRO A 292 2.91 21.81 11.43
CA PRO A 292 2.72 21.67 9.98
C PRO A 292 4.03 21.91 9.23
N ILE A 293 4.19 21.31 8.05
CA ILE A 293 5.40 21.50 7.25
C ILE A 293 5.55 22.92 6.72
N LEU A 294 4.44 23.63 6.53
CA LEU A 294 4.36 25.05 6.16
C LEU A 294 3.23 25.71 6.97
N ASP A 295 3.21 27.04 6.98
CA ASP A 295 2.38 27.81 7.92
C ASP A 295 0.87 27.75 7.65
N THR A 296 0.45 27.40 6.43
CA THR A 296 -0.96 27.37 6.05
C THR A 296 -1.34 26.11 5.29
N VAL A 297 -2.57 25.65 5.47
CA VAL A 297 -3.14 24.48 4.77
C VAL A 297 -2.95 24.59 3.24
N PRO A 298 -3.27 25.71 2.57
CA PRO A 298 -3.04 25.83 1.12
C PRO A 298 -1.56 25.72 0.72
N ALA A 299 -0.64 26.25 1.52
CA ALA A 299 0.79 26.19 1.23
C ALA A 299 1.32 24.74 1.35
N ILE A 300 0.82 23.97 2.34
CA ILE A 300 1.14 22.54 2.51
C ILE A 300 0.67 21.77 1.28
N THR A 301 -0.57 21.95 0.90
CA THR A 301 -1.18 21.30 -0.26
C THR A 301 -0.44 21.63 -1.56
N ALA A 302 -0.04 22.89 -1.74
CA ALA A 302 0.74 23.32 -2.89
C ALA A 302 2.12 22.63 -2.94
N GLU A 303 2.79 22.46 -1.79
CA GLU A 303 4.08 21.76 -1.72
C GLU A 303 3.94 20.25 -1.99
N ILE A 304 2.89 19.60 -1.48
CA ILE A 304 2.58 18.21 -1.80
C ILE A 304 2.33 18.07 -3.32
N ASN A 305 1.56 18.97 -3.91
CA ASN A 305 1.28 18.97 -5.36
C ASN A 305 2.54 19.20 -6.20
N ARG A 306 3.47 20.04 -5.76
CA ARG A 306 4.77 20.21 -6.42
C ARG A 306 5.54 18.88 -6.44
N SER A 307 5.59 18.17 -5.29
CA SER A 307 6.25 16.88 -5.21
C SER A 307 5.51 15.81 -6.04
N ARG A 308 4.19 15.85 -6.05
CA ARG A 308 3.38 14.95 -6.88
C ARG A 308 3.67 15.16 -8.36
N ALA A 309 3.67 16.39 -8.84
CA ALA A 309 3.98 16.71 -10.24
C ALA A 309 5.36 16.16 -10.65
N TYR A 310 6.38 16.34 -9.79
CA TYR A 310 7.70 15.75 -10.01
C TYR A 310 7.66 14.21 -10.12
N LEU A 311 6.86 13.53 -9.30
CA LEU A 311 6.75 12.07 -9.36
C LEU A 311 5.95 11.61 -10.58
N ASP A 312 4.89 12.32 -10.94
CA ASP A 312 4.02 12.00 -12.07
C ASP A 312 4.76 12.12 -13.42
N ASP A 313 5.73 13.05 -13.55
CA ASP A 313 6.55 13.24 -14.76
C ASP A 313 7.29 11.95 -15.19
N PHE A 314 7.58 11.03 -14.27
CA PHE A 314 8.28 9.77 -14.57
C PHE A 314 7.37 8.67 -15.12
N VAL A 315 6.06 8.85 -15.05
CA VAL A 315 5.06 7.84 -15.45
C VAL A 315 4.02 8.38 -16.43
N ALA A 316 4.08 9.68 -16.74
CA ALA A 316 3.36 10.31 -17.83
C ALA A 316 4.05 9.96 -19.14
N GLY A 317 3.64 8.87 -19.81
CA GLY A 317 4.19 8.39 -21.09
C GLY A 317 3.12 8.02 -22.08
#